data_5292ad494c0552748d3321aa2938afcb
#
_entry.id   5292ad494c0552748d3321aa2938afcb
#
_cell.length_a   1.000
_cell.length_b   1.000
_cell.length_c   1.000
_cell.angle_alpha   90.00
_cell.angle_beta   90.00
_cell.angle_gamma   90.00
#
_symmetry.space_group_name_H-M   'P 1'
#
loop_
_entity.id
_entity.type
_entity.pdbx_description
1 polymer ?
#
loop_
_entity_poly.entity_id
_entity_poly.type
_entity_poly.pdbx_seq_one_letter_code
_entity_poly.pdbx_strand_id
1 'polypeptide(L)'
;MKSLTAYLVLFMLMVNVSFAQQIEPTFEKQNDLVKATYYYENGTIKEVGFFKDDKLHKQWISYNKEGKIKVVAIYDNGVKNGKWYIVGEDHVKEVTYKSNKIIKVEEVDESEVSFI
;
A
#
# COMPACT_ATOMS: atom_id res chain seq x y z
N MET A 1 -45.91 -24.89 18.14
CA MET A 1 -44.74 -25.46 17.43
C MET A 1 -44.45 -24.82 16.08
N LYS A 2 -45.44 -24.26 15.40
CA LYS A 2 -45.22 -23.51 14.16
C LYS A 2 -44.46 -22.18 14.36
N SER A 3 -44.47 -21.63 15.60
CA SER A 3 -43.73 -20.40 15.92
C SER A 3 -42.24 -20.56 16.05
N LEU A 4 -41.74 -21.72 16.49
CA LEU A 4 -40.32 -21.99 16.70
C LEU A 4 -39.56 -22.13 15.36
N THR A 5 -40.19 -22.77 14.36
CA THR A 5 -39.61 -22.89 13.01
C THR A 5 -39.60 -21.55 12.29
N ALA A 6 -40.60 -20.68 12.49
CA ALA A 6 -40.61 -19.34 11.92
C ALA A 6 -39.51 -18.45 12.51
N TYR A 7 -39.26 -18.54 13.84
CA TYR A 7 -38.19 -17.80 14.49
C TYR A 7 -36.80 -18.29 14.06
N LEU A 8 -36.61 -19.60 13.82
CA LEU A 8 -35.36 -20.17 13.36
C LEU A 8 -35.04 -19.72 11.91
N VAL A 9 -36.05 -19.68 11.06
CA VAL A 9 -35.91 -19.19 9.67
C VAL A 9 -35.63 -17.69 9.65
N LEU A 10 -36.30 -16.91 10.53
CA LEU A 10 -36.05 -15.47 10.64
C LEU A 10 -34.66 -15.18 11.18
N PHE A 11 -34.16 -16.00 12.12
CA PHE A 11 -32.82 -15.88 12.68
C PHE A 11 -31.72 -16.22 11.63
N MET A 12 -31.97 -17.23 10.77
CA MET A 12 -31.07 -17.55 9.67
C MET A 12 -30.99 -16.47 8.58
N LEU A 13 -32.09 -15.70 8.39
CA LEU A 13 -32.12 -14.60 7.43
C LEU A 13 -31.42 -13.33 7.95
N MET A 14 -31.18 -13.23 9.26
CA MET A 14 -30.52 -12.08 9.87
C MET A 14 -28.99 -12.19 9.93
N VAL A 15 -28.44 -13.37 9.67
CA VAL A 15 -26.99 -13.57 9.63
C VAL A 15 -26.48 -13.32 8.21
N ASN A 16 -26.80 -12.16 7.68
CA ASN A 16 -26.04 -11.60 6.57
C ASN A 16 -24.79 -10.95 7.18
N VAL A 17 -23.85 -11.79 7.57
CA VAL A 17 -22.50 -11.33 7.87
C VAL A 17 -21.91 -10.94 6.53
N SER A 18 -22.02 -9.66 6.18
CA SER A 18 -21.23 -9.12 5.08
C SER A 18 -19.79 -9.12 5.53
N PHE A 19 -19.05 -10.19 5.18
CA PHE A 19 -17.60 -10.13 5.23
C PHE A 19 -17.19 -9.04 4.23
N ALA A 20 -16.58 -7.97 4.71
CA ALA A 20 -15.88 -7.04 3.86
C ALA A 20 -14.89 -7.85 3.04
N GLN A 21 -15.11 -7.96 1.74
CA GLN A 21 -14.22 -8.69 0.84
C GLN A 21 -12.90 -7.94 0.77
N GLN A 22 -11.87 -8.46 1.41
CA GLN A 22 -10.51 -8.01 1.17
C GLN A 22 -10.10 -8.45 -0.24
N ILE A 23 -9.63 -7.48 -1.02
CA ILE A 23 -9.07 -7.79 -2.33
C ILE A 23 -7.67 -8.35 -2.12
N GLU A 24 -7.44 -9.55 -2.65
CA GLU A 24 -6.14 -10.22 -2.56
C GLU A 24 -5.07 -9.44 -3.32
N PRO A 25 -3.86 -9.34 -2.80
CA PRO A 25 -2.75 -8.75 -3.52
C PRO A 25 -2.40 -9.57 -4.76
N THR A 26 -1.87 -8.90 -5.78
CA THR A 26 -1.38 -9.56 -7.00
C THR A 26 0.14 -9.56 -7.02
N PHE A 27 0.72 -10.65 -7.51
CA PHE A 27 2.15 -10.82 -7.65
C PHE A 27 2.48 -11.21 -9.07
N GLU A 28 3.42 -10.49 -9.69
CA GLU A 28 3.86 -10.75 -11.06
C GLU A 28 5.37 -10.94 -11.08
N LYS A 29 5.82 -12.07 -11.61
CA LYS A 29 7.25 -12.34 -11.78
C LYS A 29 7.79 -11.53 -12.96
N GLN A 30 8.80 -10.72 -12.74
CA GLN A 30 9.51 -9.92 -13.76
C GLN A 30 11.02 -10.17 -13.62
N ASN A 31 11.56 -11.06 -14.44
CA ASN A 31 12.97 -11.51 -14.35
C ASN A 31 13.26 -12.11 -12.96
N ASP A 32 14.22 -11.53 -12.22
CA ASP A 32 14.57 -11.92 -10.85
C ASP A 32 13.78 -11.19 -9.77
N LEU A 33 12.81 -10.35 -10.17
CA LEU A 33 11.98 -9.56 -9.28
C LEU A 33 10.54 -10.09 -9.26
N VAL A 34 9.83 -9.82 -8.17
CA VAL A 34 8.39 -10.02 -8.07
C VAL A 34 7.74 -8.67 -7.82
N LYS A 35 6.90 -8.22 -8.75
CA LYS A 35 6.08 -7.02 -8.57
C LYS A 35 4.88 -7.36 -7.71
N ALA A 36 4.71 -6.66 -6.60
CA ALA A 36 3.59 -6.82 -5.68
C ALA A 36 2.66 -5.61 -5.77
N THR A 37 1.36 -5.86 -5.90
CA THR A 37 0.34 -4.82 -5.89
C THR A 37 -0.69 -5.14 -4.82
N TYR A 38 -0.88 -4.20 -3.88
CA TYR A 38 -1.86 -4.28 -2.80
C TYR A 38 -3.00 -3.31 -3.07
N TYR A 39 -4.20 -3.65 -2.63
CA TYR A 39 -5.41 -2.89 -2.93
C TYR A 39 -6.14 -2.47 -1.65
N TYR A 40 -6.81 -1.31 -1.72
CA TYR A 40 -7.83 -0.92 -0.76
C TYR A 40 -9.12 -1.70 -1.00
N GLU A 41 -10.02 -1.69 -0.05
CA GLU A 41 -11.33 -2.35 -0.13
C GLU A 41 -12.17 -1.86 -1.31
N ASN A 42 -12.00 -0.59 -1.72
CA ASN A 42 -12.70 0.00 -2.87
C ASN A 42 -12.13 -0.40 -4.24
N GLY A 43 -11.07 -1.22 -4.26
CA GLY A 43 -10.41 -1.68 -5.49
C GLY A 43 -9.29 -0.79 -5.99
N THR A 44 -9.04 0.37 -5.39
CA THR A 44 -7.91 1.22 -5.76
C THR A 44 -6.59 0.67 -5.22
N ILE A 45 -5.50 0.98 -5.91
CA ILE A 45 -4.17 0.53 -5.51
C ILE A 45 -3.76 1.23 -4.21
N LYS A 46 -3.35 0.43 -3.23
CA LYS A 46 -2.82 0.90 -1.95
C LYS A 46 -1.31 1.06 -1.98
N GLU A 47 -0.62 0.08 -2.56
CA GLU A 47 0.83 0.02 -2.58
C GLU A 47 1.32 -0.83 -3.74
N VAL A 48 2.40 -0.39 -4.40
CA VAL A 48 3.07 -1.15 -5.46
C VAL A 48 4.56 -1.16 -5.18
N GLY A 49 5.18 -2.31 -5.28
CA GLY A 49 6.61 -2.43 -5.08
C GLY A 49 7.18 -3.72 -5.65
N PHE A 50 8.44 -3.96 -5.35
CA PHE A 50 9.18 -5.12 -5.83
C PHE A 50 9.83 -5.88 -4.68
N PHE A 51 9.83 -7.20 -4.81
CA PHE A 51 10.64 -8.10 -3.99
C PHE A 51 11.76 -8.71 -4.82
N LYS A 52 12.90 -8.88 -4.20
CA LYS A 52 14.01 -9.67 -4.71
C LYS A 52 14.46 -10.61 -3.61
N ASP A 53 14.44 -11.91 -3.88
CA ASP A 53 14.76 -12.94 -2.87
C ASP A 53 14.02 -12.72 -1.55
N ASP A 54 12.71 -12.48 -1.62
CA ASP A 54 11.81 -12.21 -0.50
C ASP A 54 12.11 -10.93 0.31
N LYS A 55 12.95 -10.05 -0.24
CA LYS A 55 13.29 -8.76 0.37
C LYS A 55 12.73 -7.61 -0.45
N LEU A 56 12.27 -6.56 0.24
CA LEU A 56 11.90 -5.31 -0.41
C LEU A 56 13.08 -4.79 -1.23
N HIS A 57 12.83 -4.44 -2.49
CA HIS A 57 13.87 -4.00 -3.40
C HIS A 57 13.34 -2.96 -4.38
N LYS A 58 14.17 -1.99 -4.77
CA LYS A 58 13.78 -0.88 -5.64
C LYS A 58 12.66 -0.02 -5.06
N GLN A 59 11.84 0.55 -5.92
CA GLN A 59 10.84 1.55 -5.56
C GLN A 59 9.58 0.89 -4.99
N TRP A 60 9.09 1.46 -3.88
CA TRP A 60 7.80 1.14 -3.28
C TRP A 60 6.98 2.41 -3.16
N ILE A 61 5.80 2.41 -3.78
CA ILE A 61 4.93 3.58 -3.84
C ILE A 61 3.64 3.28 -3.10
N SER A 62 3.29 4.15 -2.14
CA SER A 62 2.03 4.10 -1.42
C SER A 62 1.09 5.20 -1.91
N TYR A 63 -0.18 4.85 -2.07
CA TYR A 63 -1.24 5.75 -2.53
C TYR A 63 -2.32 5.91 -1.45
N ASN A 64 -3.05 7.03 -1.50
CA ASN A 64 -4.27 7.15 -0.72
C ASN A 64 -5.46 6.52 -1.47
N LYS A 65 -6.65 6.51 -0.86
CA LYS A 65 -7.84 5.91 -1.46
C LYS A 65 -8.33 6.62 -2.73
N GLU A 66 -7.95 7.87 -2.93
CA GLU A 66 -8.25 8.64 -4.13
C GLU A 66 -7.20 8.43 -5.25
N GLY A 67 -6.19 7.60 -5.02
CA GLY A 67 -5.16 7.29 -6.00
C GLY A 67 -3.98 8.26 -6.03
N LYS A 68 -3.88 9.18 -5.09
CA LYS A 68 -2.75 10.11 -4.97
C LYS A 68 -1.59 9.48 -4.23
N ILE A 69 -0.38 9.79 -4.67
CA ILE A 69 0.86 9.29 -4.04
C ILE A 69 1.00 9.89 -2.64
N LYS A 70 1.27 9.02 -1.66
CA LYS A 70 1.57 9.39 -0.27
C LYS A 70 3.03 9.27 0.06
N VAL A 71 3.66 8.18 -0.35
CA VAL A 71 5.05 7.88 -0.06
C VAL A 71 5.70 7.23 -1.27
N VAL A 72 6.91 7.67 -1.61
CA VAL A 72 7.79 6.98 -2.53
C VAL A 72 9.00 6.54 -1.74
N ALA A 73 9.18 5.24 -1.60
CA ALA A 73 10.26 4.63 -0.85
C ALA A 73 11.23 3.92 -1.79
N ILE A 74 12.48 3.81 -1.40
CA ILE A 74 13.50 3.05 -2.14
C ILE A 74 14.21 2.10 -1.18
N TYR A 75 14.29 0.84 -1.58
CA TYR A 75 14.99 -0.20 -0.84
C TYR A 75 16.09 -0.82 -1.69
N ASP A 76 17.12 -1.28 -1.03
CA ASP A 76 18.17 -2.11 -1.60
C ASP A 76 18.30 -3.38 -0.75
N ASN A 77 17.81 -4.51 -1.28
CA ASN A 77 17.82 -5.81 -0.58
C ASN A 77 17.30 -5.73 0.87
N GLY A 78 16.15 -5.09 1.06
CA GLY A 78 15.50 -4.93 2.36
C GLY A 78 15.99 -3.75 3.19
N VAL A 79 17.01 -3.04 2.71
CA VAL A 79 17.63 -1.91 3.43
C VAL A 79 17.12 -0.60 2.84
N LYS A 80 16.70 0.33 3.70
CA LYS A 80 16.33 1.68 3.28
C LYS A 80 17.57 2.41 2.78
N ASN A 81 17.56 2.81 1.50
CA ASN A 81 18.70 3.43 0.87
C ASN A 81 18.24 4.36 -0.25
N GLY A 82 18.73 5.60 -0.27
CA GLY A 82 18.37 6.60 -1.26
C GLY A 82 17.35 7.62 -0.78
N LYS A 83 16.75 8.35 -1.71
CA LYS A 83 15.80 9.44 -1.42
C LYS A 83 14.39 8.92 -1.34
N TRP A 84 13.77 9.14 -0.18
CA TRP A 84 12.37 8.86 0.08
C TRP A 84 11.58 10.15 0.04
N TYR A 85 10.35 10.09 -0.44
CA TYR A 85 9.46 11.23 -0.50
C TYR A 85 8.18 10.95 0.28
N ILE A 86 7.84 11.87 1.17
CA ILE A 86 6.59 11.82 1.94
C ILE A 86 5.77 13.03 1.50
N VAL A 87 4.64 12.76 0.86
CA VAL A 87 3.79 13.79 0.28
C VAL A 87 2.77 14.26 1.32
N GLY A 88 2.86 15.54 1.70
CA GLY A 88 1.89 16.23 2.54
C GLY A 88 0.88 17.02 1.70
N GLU A 89 0.08 17.87 2.36
CA GLU A 89 -0.93 18.69 1.67
C GLU A 89 -0.29 19.80 0.83
N ASP A 90 0.72 20.49 1.37
CA ASP A 90 1.35 21.64 0.74
C ASP A 90 2.83 21.42 0.40
N HIS A 91 3.46 20.47 1.05
CA HIS A 91 4.90 20.24 0.95
C HIS A 91 5.22 18.76 0.77
N VAL A 92 6.34 18.50 0.11
CA VAL A 92 6.93 17.17 0.00
C VAL A 92 8.18 17.16 0.88
N LYS A 93 8.25 16.18 1.76
CA LYS A 93 9.43 15.94 2.57
C LYS A 93 10.33 14.93 1.87
N GLU A 94 11.56 15.32 1.56
CA GLU A 94 12.59 14.44 1.02
C GLU A 94 13.47 13.95 2.15
N VAL A 95 13.50 12.64 2.35
CA VAL A 95 14.31 11.99 3.40
C VAL A 95 15.34 11.11 2.71
N THR A 96 16.61 11.41 2.95
CA THR A 96 17.70 10.59 2.40
C THR A 96 18.14 9.55 3.43
N TYR A 97 18.06 8.28 3.03
CA TYR A 97 18.52 7.16 3.84
C TYR A 97 19.83 6.59 3.30
N LYS A 98 20.68 6.17 4.19
CA LYS A 98 21.86 5.36 3.89
C LYS A 98 21.93 4.23 4.90
N SER A 99 21.80 2.99 4.41
CA SER A 99 21.84 1.78 5.25
C SER A 99 20.91 1.88 6.48
N ASN A 100 19.62 2.17 6.24
CA ASN A 100 18.56 2.35 7.25
C ASN A 100 18.68 3.60 8.13
N LYS A 101 19.70 4.43 7.93
CA LYS A 101 19.91 5.66 8.71
C LYS A 101 19.49 6.88 7.91
N ILE A 102 18.78 7.79 8.55
CA ILE A 102 18.47 9.11 7.98
C ILE A 102 19.73 9.97 8.03
N ILE A 103 20.18 10.42 6.85
CA ILE A 103 21.34 11.31 6.74
C ILE A 103 20.94 12.75 6.38
N LYS A 104 19.73 12.96 5.83
CA LYS A 104 19.26 14.29 5.45
C LYS A 104 17.75 14.32 5.39
N VAL A 105 17.16 15.43 5.81
CA VAL A 105 15.73 15.73 5.66
C VAL A 105 15.60 17.12 5.09
N GLU A 106 14.87 17.26 3.96
CA GLU A 106 14.59 18.55 3.33
C GLU A 106 13.10 18.65 2.99
N GLU A 107 12.56 19.83 3.06
CA GLU A 107 11.27 20.15 2.44
C GLU A 107 11.54 20.63 1.02
N VAL A 108 10.84 20.05 0.06
CA VAL A 108 10.93 20.42 -1.35
C VAL A 108 9.56 20.83 -1.86
N ASP A 109 9.54 21.71 -2.84
CA ASP A 109 8.30 22.12 -3.49
C ASP A 109 7.78 20.98 -4.37
N GLU A 110 6.46 20.79 -4.39
CA GLU A 110 5.81 19.77 -5.20
C GLU A 110 6.19 19.87 -6.69
N SER A 111 6.41 21.11 -7.16
CA SER A 111 6.82 21.37 -8.55
C SER A 111 8.22 20.86 -8.89
N GLU A 112 9.06 20.61 -7.89
CA GLU A 112 10.43 20.12 -8.07
C GLU A 112 10.53 18.61 -8.19
N VAL A 113 9.43 17.88 -7.93
CA VAL A 113 9.39 16.42 -7.97
C VAL A 113 8.56 15.92 -9.15
N SER A 114 9.21 15.15 -10.03
CA SER A 114 8.65 14.75 -11.33
C SER A 114 7.61 13.62 -11.28
N PHE A 115 7.40 12.99 -10.12
CA PHE A 115 6.46 11.88 -10.00
C PHE A 115 5.07 12.28 -9.48
N ILE A 116 4.88 13.55 -9.15
CA ILE A 116 3.59 14.06 -8.64
C ILE A 116 2.75 14.68 -9.74
#